data_2f3445aeabcfc8f0867218bd1a3b74b0
#
_entry.id   2f3445aeabcfc8f0867218bd1a3b74b0
#
_cell.length_a   1.000
_cell.length_b   1.000
_cell.length_c   1.000
_cell.angle_alpha   90.00
_cell.angle_beta   90.00
_cell.angle_gamma   90.00
#
_symmetry.space_group_name_H-M   'P 1'
#
loop_
_entity.id
_entity.type
_entity.pdbx_description
1 polymer ?
#
loop_
_entity_poly.entity_id
_entity_poly.type
_entity_poly.pdbx_seq_one_letter_code
_entity_poly.pdbx_strand_id
1 'polypeptide(L)'
;MSGSRTVAVSEDPPGGRRAVAVWSIGVAVYFVAVIFRTSLGVAGLDAAGRFHVSASALSTFSLLQLLVYAGMQIPVGLMVDRLGTKKVLTLGAVLFTAGQLGFALSPSYGMALAARALLGCGDAMTFISVLRLGTRWFPARRGPLMAQLAGLVGMAGNLVSTLVLAPVLHGLGWVPAFAGSAVAGLVVLVPLVLFLRDHPEGHEPARAAPTGGARGAGAFVRRQIADSWREPGTRLGLWVHFTTQFPAMVFLLLWGMPFLVEAQGLSRTTAGALMTLVVASNMGFGLLYGQLVGRRQASRIPLALTTVAVTATLWGAVLASPGDRAPMWLLVTLCVVLGTCGPASMIGFDFARPANPAERQGTASGITNMGGFLASMTTLLAVGVLLDATGDNYRIAFSSVFVLEALGVAQILRLRGRALARERERGAPAAQPQAVAVAGSAGPASPASPASPTSPAGV
;
A
#
# COMPACT_ATOMS: atom_id res chain seq x y z
N MET A 1 48.28 -14.09 1.03
CA MET A 1 47.33 -13.71 2.07
C MET A 1 46.00 -13.41 1.40
N SER A 2 45.13 -14.40 1.30
CA SER A 2 43.83 -14.30 0.65
C SER A 2 42.81 -13.90 1.73
N GLY A 3 42.40 -12.65 1.72
CA GLY A 3 41.34 -12.16 2.60
C GLY A 3 39.97 -12.70 2.15
N SER A 4 39.45 -13.69 2.85
CA SER A 4 38.08 -14.15 2.66
C SER A 4 37.14 -12.98 3.04
N ARG A 5 36.53 -12.36 2.05
CA ARG A 5 35.37 -11.48 2.30
C ARG A 5 34.22 -12.36 2.81
N THR A 6 34.08 -12.45 4.12
CA THR A 6 32.85 -12.91 4.75
C THR A 6 31.72 -12.00 4.24
N VAL A 7 30.86 -12.57 3.43
CA VAL A 7 29.57 -11.93 3.09
C VAL A 7 28.82 -11.82 4.40
N ALA A 8 28.74 -10.60 4.93
CA ALA A 8 27.93 -10.31 6.12
C ALA A 8 26.50 -10.72 5.80
N VAL A 9 26.03 -11.77 6.47
CA VAL A 9 24.62 -12.12 6.53
C VAL A 9 23.95 -10.87 7.11
N SER A 10 23.06 -10.24 6.35
CA SER A 10 22.31 -9.08 6.82
C SER A 10 21.44 -9.55 8.00
N GLU A 11 21.88 -9.22 9.22
CA GLU A 11 21.08 -9.46 10.39
C GLU A 11 19.72 -8.77 10.22
N ASP A 12 18.65 -9.46 10.61
CA ASP A 12 17.29 -8.90 10.62
C ASP A 12 17.29 -7.58 11.43
N PRO A 13 16.62 -6.52 10.96
CA PRO A 13 16.59 -5.25 11.68
C PRO A 13 16.13 -5.46 13.13
N PRO A 14 16.81 -4.84 14.11
CA PRO A 14 16.62 -5.17 15.52
C PRO A 14 15.22 -4.82 16.07
N GLY A 15 14.50 -3.92 15.42
CA GLY A 15 13.25 -3.40 15.98
C GLY A 15 13.50 -2.58 17.24
N GLY A 16 12.57 -2.63 18.20
CA GLY A 16 12.71 -1.98 19.49
C GLY A 16 12.18 -0.53 19.53
N ARG A 17 12.42 0.17 20.64
CA ARG A 17 11.85 1.52 20.90
C ARG A 17 12.23 2.56 19.86
N ARG A 18 13.48 2.53 19.38
CA ARG A 18 13.95 3.47 18.34
C ARG A 18 13.25 3.23 17.00
N ALA A 19 13.06 1.96 16.63
CA ALA A 19 12.31 1.60 15.41
C ALA A 19 10.86 2.08 15.49
N VAL A 20 10.21 1.88 16.65
CA VAL A 20 8.85 2.39 16.88
C VAL A 20 8.81 3.91 16.76
N ALA A 21 9.73 4.64 17.40
CA ALA A 21 9.77 6.10 17.35
C ALA A 21 9.93 6.63 15.90
N VAL A 22 10.90 6.09 15.15
CA VAL A 22 11.15 6.51 13.76
C VAL A 22 9.94 6.18 12.86
N TRP A 23 9.39 4.99 13.00
CA TRP A 23 8.21 4.58 12.23
C TRP A 23 6.98 5.42 12.58
N SER A 24 6.76 5.73 13.86
CA SER A 24 5.66 6.58 14.33
C SER A 24 5.73 8.00 13.75
N ILE A 25 6.93 8.57 13.57
CA ILE A 25 7.09 9.86 12.88
C ILE A 25 6.58 9.74 11.43
N GLY A 26 6.99 8.71 10.71
CA GLY A 26 6.51 8.47 9.34
C GLY A 26 5.00 8.28 9.27
N VAL A 27 4.43 7.52 10.20
CA VAL A 27 2.99 7.28 10.31
C VAL A 27 2.22 8.56 10.67
N ALA A 28 2.77 9.42 11.54
CA ALA A 28 2.17 10.72 11.87
C ALA A 28 2.08 11.64 10.62
N VAL A 29 3.12 11.63 9.79
CA VAL A 29 3.10 12.36 8.50
C VAL A 29 2.01 11.80 7.58
N TYR A 30 1.89 10.48 7.47
CA TYR A 30 0.84 9.83 6.69
C TYR A 30 -0.56 10.13 7.25
N PHE A 31 -0.73 10.12 8.56
CA PHE A 31 -1.98 10.48 9.23
C PHE A 31 -2.47 11.89 8.86
N VAL A 32 -1.57 12.87 8.92
CA VAL A 32 -1.89 14.25 8.52
C VAL A 32 -2.22 14.33 7.04
N ALA A 33 -1.47 13.62 6.18
CA ALA A 33 -1.77 13.56 4.75
C ALA A 33 -3.17 13.00 4.46
N VAL A 34 -3.61 11.97 5.21
CA VAL A 34 -4.96 11.42 5.07
C VAL A 34 -6.02 12.42 5.54
N ILE A 35 -5.81 13.13 6.64
CA ILE A 35 -6.72 14.21 7.07
C ILE A 35 -6.90 15.25 5.95
N PHE A 36 -5.82 15.67 5.31
CA PHE A 36 -5.89 16.65 4.22
C PHE A 36 -6.56 16.07 2.97
N ARG A 37 -6.26 14.81 2.63
CA ARG A 37 -6.90 14.10 1.51
C ARG A 37 -8.41 14.11 1.63
N THR A 38 -8.92 13.81 2.82
CA THR A 38 -10.34 13.59 3.08
C THR A 38 -11.09 14.86 3.48
N SER A 39 -10.38 15.97 3.68
CA SER A 39 -10.94 17.26 4.08
C SER A 39 -12.01 17.79 3.12
N LEU A 40 -11.88 17.50 1.82
CA LEU A 40 -12.89 17.92 0.83
C LEU A 40 -14.20 17.13 0.95
N GLY A 41 -14.15 15.87 1.36
CA GLY A 41 -15.37 15.07 1.60
C GLY A 41 -16.28 15.70 2.66
N VAL A 42 -15.67 16.41 3.61
CA VAL A 42 -16.38 17.15 4.66
C VAL A 42 -16.86 18.52 4.18
N ALA A 43 -16.03 19.20 3.38
CA ALA A 43 -16.24 20.59 2.97
C ALA A 43 -16.87 20.73 1.56
N GLY A 44 -17.43 19.65 1.01
CA GLY A 44 -17.89 19.64 -0.39
C GLY A 44 -18.92 20.71 -0.70
N LEU A 45 -19.95 20.85 0.13
CA LEU A 45 -21.00 21.86 -0.07
C LEU A 45 -20.44 23.29 0.09
N ASP A 46 -19.57 23.51 1.07
CA ASP A 46 -18.92 24.80 1.29
C ASP A 46 -18.01 25.16 0.13
N ALA A 47 -17.31 24.15 -0.44
CA ALA A 47 -16.48 24.34 -1.64
C ALA A 47 -17.33 24.69 -2.86
N ALA A 48 -18.48 24.04 -3.07
CA ALA A 48 -19.39 24.35 -4.16
C ALA A 48 -19.91 25.78 -4.06
N GLY A 49 -20.31 26.21 -2.87
CA GLY A 49 -20.75 27.60 -2.60
C GLY A 49 -19.61 28.61 -2.79
N ARG A 50 -18.41 28.34 -2.25
CA ARG A 50 -17.26 29.24 -2.31
C ARG A 50 -16.76 29.49 -3.73
N PHE A 51 -16.71 28.44 -4.54
CA PHE A 51 -16.16 28.53 -5.91
C PHE A 51 -17.24 28.68 -6.97
N HIS A 52 -18.51 28.74 -6.58
CA HIS A 52 -19.68 28.85 -7.46
C HIS A 52 -19.67 27.78 -8.58
N VAL A 53 -19.43 26.53 -8.18
CA VAL A 53 -19.31 25.41 -9.12
C VAL A 53 -20.44 24.39 -8.95
N SER A 54 -20.75 23.69 -10.06
CA SER A 54 -21.71 22.58 -10.05
C SER A 54 -21.18 21.34 -9.28
N ALA A 55 -22.09 20.42 -8.95
CA ALA A 55 -21.71 19.15 -8.31
C ALA A 55 -20.74 18.33 -9.16
N SER A 56 -20.90 18.35 -10.49
CA SER A 56 -19.98 17.69 -11.42
C SER A 56 -18.58 18.31 -11.40
N ALA A 57 -18.47 19.64 -11.36
CA ALA A 57 -17.19 20.31 -11.21
C ALA A 57 -16.56 20.06 -9.83
N LEU A 58 -17.37 19.96 -8.77
CA LEU A 58 -16.90 19.58 -7.44
C LEU A 58 -16.27 18.18 -7.43
N SER A 59 -16.88 17.21 -8.12
CA SER A 59 -16.33 15.84 -8.20
C SER A 59 -14.96 15.79 -8.90
N THR A 60 -14.63 16.75 -9.75
CA THR A 60 -13.33 16.84 -10.42
C THR A 60 -12.17 17.00 -9.43
N PHE A 61 -12.39 17.63 -8.28
CA PHE A 61 -11.37 17.69 -7.22
C PHE A 61 -10.94 16.30 -6.74
N SER A 62 -11.92 15.44 -6.45
CA SER A 62 -11.64 14.08 -5.97
C SER A 62 -11.06 13.20 -7.06
N LEU A 63 -11.58 13.29 -8.28
CA LEU A 63 -11.06 12.56 -9.43
C LEU A 63 -9.62 12.93 -9.75
N LEU A 64 -9.32 14.25 -9.81
CA LEU A 64 -7.96 14.72 -10.07
C LEU A 64 -7.00 14.27 -8.98
N GLN A 65 -7.39 14.40 -7.72
CA GLN A 65 -6.55 13.97 -6.60
C GLN A 65 -6.27 12.47 -6.65
N LEU A 66 -7.28 11.65 -6.94
CA LEU A 66 -7.13 10.19 -7.05
C LEU A 66 -6.26 9.81 -8.27
N LEU A 67 -6.44 10.50 -9.40
CA LEU A 67 -5.64 10.29 -10.61
C LEU A 67 -4.17 10.64 -10.38
N VAL A 68 -3.91 11.80 -9.76
CA VAL A 68 -2.55 12.23 -9.40
C VAL A 68 -1.93 11.24 -8.41
N TYR A 69 -2.68 10.85 -7.38
CA TYR A 69 -2.22 9.87 -6.40
C TYR A 69 -1.84 8.55 -7.07
N ALA A 70 -2.71 7.99 -7.91
CA ALA A 70 -2.46 6.74 -8.62
C ALA A 70 -1.27 6.85 -9.60
N GLY A 71 -1.19 7.93 -10.36
CA GLY A 71 -0.10 8.19 -11.30
C GLY A 71 1.25 8.36 -10.62
N MET A 72 1.27 8.89 -9.41
CA MET A 72 2.50 9.09 -8.62
C MET A 72 3.03 7.82 -7.96
N GLN A 73 2.29 6.71 -7.90
CA GLN A 73 2.71 5.52 -7.15
C GLN A 73 4.05 4.93 -7.62
N ILE A 74 4.24 4.77 -8.95
CA ILE A 74 5.49 4.26 -9.51
C ILE A 74 6.62 5.30 -9.40
N PRO A 75 6.44 6.58 -9.80
CA PRO A 75 7.43 7.63 -9.57
C PRO A 75 7.88 7.71 -8.11
N VAL A 76 6.96 7.69 -7.16
CA VAL A 76 7.27 7.73 -5.72
C VAL A 76 8.06 6.49 -5.29
N GLY A 77 7.66 5.30 -5.74
CA GLY A 77 8.41 4.08 -5.49
C GLY A 77 9.88 4.19 -5.91
N LEU A 78 10.12 4.72 -7.13
CA LEU A 78 11.46 4.99 -7.65
C LEU A 78 12.22 6.04 -6.83
N MET A 79 11.52 7.11 -6.43
CA MET A 79 12.12 8.15 -5.59
C MET A 79 12.54 7.61 -4.23
N VAL A 80 11.70 6.80 -3.58
CA VAL A 80 12.01 6.17 -2.29
C VAL A 80 13.22 5.24 -2.39
N ASP A 81 13.32 4.48 -3.49
CA ASP A 81 14.45 3.59 -3.72
C ASP A 81 15.77 4.34 -3.95
N ARG A 82 15.72 5.52 -4.61
CA ARG A 82 16.92 6.29 -4.97
C ARG A 82 17.32 7.34 -3.94
N LEU A 83 16.35 8.10 -3.46
CA LEU A 83 16.59 9.27 -2.59
C LEU A 83 16.54 8.92 -1.11
N GLY A 84 15.95 7.76 -0.80
CA GLY A 84 15.63 7.33 0.57
C GLY A 84 14.30 7.88 1.06
N THR A 85 13.79 7.28 2.11
CA THR A 85 12.45 7.56 2.66
C THR A 85 12.37 8.96 3.27
N LYS A 86 13.41 9.39 4.02
CA LYS A 86 13.43 10.69 4.68
C LYS A 86 13.22 11.84 3.69
N LYS A 87 13.97 11.86 2.60
CA LYS A 87 13.89 12.94 1.60
C LYS A 87 12.55 12.96 0.90
N VAL A 88 12.03 11.78 0.51
CA VAL A 88 10.74 11.67 -0.18
C VAL A 88 9.60 12.08 0.74
N LEU A 89 9.61 11.63 1.99
CA LEU A 89 8.59 11.96 2.97
C LEU A 89 8.62 13.45 3.33
N THR A 90 9.82 14.05 3.43
CA THR A 90 9.98 15.51 3.66
C THR A 90 9.42 16.31 2.49
N LEU A 91 9.77 15.94 1.26
CA LEU A 91 9.20 16.57 0.05
C LEU A 91 7.68 16.43 0.03
N GLY A 92 7.17 15.23 0.31
CA GLY A 92 5.73 14.96 0.41
C GLY A 92 5.05 15.86 1.44
N ALA A 93 5.63 15.96 2.64
CA ALA A 93 5.09 16.80 3.72
C ALA A 93 5.06 18.30 3.33
N VAL A 94 6.08 18.79 2.67
CA VAL A 94 6.12 20.18 2.16
C VAL A 94 5.03 20.37 1.10
N LEU A 95 4.92 19.46 0.12
CA LEU A 95 3.96 19.58 -0.98
C LEU A 95 2.50 19.51 -0.50
N PHE A 96 2.15 18.53 0.37
CA PHE A 96 0.77 18.43 0.84
C PHE A 96 0.41 19.60 1.78
N THR A 97 1.36 20.11 2.58
CA THR A 97 1.14 21.28 3.45
C THR A 97 0.94 22.54 2.63
N ALA A 98 1.80 22.76 1.63
CA ALA A 98 1.66 23.89 0.69
C ALA A 98 0.35 23.79 -0.11
N GLY A 99 -0.02 22.57 -0.56
CA GLY A 99 -1.29 22.31 -1.23
C GLY A 99 -2.49 22.60 -0.34
N GLN A 100 -2.47 22.21 0.94
CA GLN A 100 -3.54 22.50 1.88
C GLN A 100 -3.69 24.00 2.15
N LEU A 101 -2.57 24.69 2.36
CA LEU A 101 -2.57 26.14 2.53
C LEU A 101 -3.02 26.86 1.25
N GLY A 102 -2.52 26.43 0.10
CA GLY A 102 -2.95 26.95 -1.20
C GLY A 102 -4.45 26.77 -1.43
N PHE A 103 -5.02 25.62 -1.03
CA PHE A 103 -6.46 25.38 -1.07
C PHE A 103 -7.25 26.31 -0.14
N ALA A 104 -6.74 26.54 1.07
CA ALA A 104 -7.33 27.49 2.02
C ALA A 104 -7.45 28.91 1.47
N LEU A 105 -6.40 29.36 0.76
CA LEU A 105 -6.25 30.73 0.28
C LEU A 105 -6.72 30.92 -1.18
N SER A 106 -7.16 29.86 -1.87
CA SER A 106 -7.56 29.94 -3.27
C SER A 106 -8.73 30.87 -3.49
N PRO A 107 -8.59 31.89 -4.37
CA PRO A 107 -9.67 32.78 -4.75
C PRO A 107 -10.51 32.23 -5.91
N SER A 108 -10.04 31.21 -6.63
CA SER A 108 -10.72 30.65 -7.79
C SER A 108 -10.68 29.13 -7.82
N TYR A 109 -11.64 28.54 -8.54
CA TYR A 109 -11.73 27.10 -8.75
C TYR A 109 -10.44 26.50 -9.35
N GLY A 110 -9.87 27.14 -10.37
CA GLY A 110 -8.64 26.66 -11.01
C GLY A 110 -7.45 26.60 -10.07
N MET A 111 -7.25 27.63 -9.22
CA MET A 111 -6.21 27.62 -8.19
C MET A 111 -6.47 26.56 -7.12
N ALA A 112 -7.71 26.39 -6.70
CA ALA A 112 -8.10 25.35 -5.76
C ALA A 112 -7.83 23.96 -6.33
N LEU A 113 -8.10 23.73 -7.62
CA LEU A 113 -7.82 22.47 -8.32
C LEU A 113 -6.31 22.18 -8.40
N ALA A 114 -5.50 23.20 -8.73
CA ALA A 114 -4.04 23.10 -8.72
C ALA A 114 -3.48 22.79 -7.31
N ALA A 115 -4.02 23.43 -6.28
CA ALA A 115 -3.67 23.18 -4.89
C ALA A 115 -3.99 21.73 -4.46
N ARG A 116 -5.14 21.19 -4.90
CA ARG A 116 -5.52 19.78 -4.65
C ARG A 116 -4.64 18.80 -5.41
N ALA A 117 -4.23 19.12 -6.65
CA ALA A 117 -3.26 18.30 -7.37
C ALA A 117 -1.90 18.27 -6.65
N LEU A 118 -1.42 19.43 -6.17
CA LEU A 118 -0.18 19.54 -5.40
C LEU A 118 -0.26 18.71 -4.11
N LEU A 119 -1.38 18.80 -3.39
CA LEU A 119 -1.65 18.00 -2.21
C LEU A 119 -1.62 16.51 -2.56
N GLY A 120 -2.26 16.08 -3.65
CA GLY A 120 -2.26 14.70 -4.12
C GLY A 120 -0.86 14.17 -4.44
N CYS A 121 0.01 14.99 -5.04
CA CYS A 121 1.42 14.64 -5.26
C CYS A 121 2.16 14.38 -3.94
N GLY A 122 1.99 15.26 -2.95
CA GLY A 122 2.63 15.11 -1.65
C GLY A 122 2.10 13.92 -0.86
N ASP A 123 0.79 13.73 -0.87
CA ASP A 123 0.10 12.63 -0.21
C ASP A 123 0.55 11.25 -0.75
N ALA A 124 0.71 11.12 -2.06
CA ALA A 124 1.18 9.89 -2.70
C ALA A 124 2.56 9.44 -2.19
N MET A 125 3.40 10.37 -1.71
CA MET A 125 4.73 10.09 -1.18
C MET A 125 4.71 9.48 0.22
N THR A 126 3.59 9.49 0.92
CA THR A 126 3.53 9.12 2.34
C THR A 126 3.42 7.62 2.57
N PHE A 127 2.42 6.95 2.00
CA PHE A 127 2.11 5.54 2.29
C PHE A 127 3.25 4.59 1.93
N ILE A 128 3.80 4.68 0.70
CA ILE A 128 4.93 3.84 0.27
C ILE A 128 6.15 4.07 1.16
N SER A 129 6.39 5.31 1.58
CA SER A 129 7.47 5.67 2.50
C SER A 129 7.30 5.01 3.87
N VAL A 130 6.09 5.00 4.42
CA VAL A 130 5.79 4.33 5.70
C VAL A 130 5.98 2.82 5.60
N LEU A 131 5.51 2.19 4.51
CA LEU A 131 5.75 0.77 4.26
C LEU A 131 7.24 0.45 4.18
N ARG A 132 8.03 1.33 3.54
CA ARG A 132 9.48 1.17 3.44
C ARG A 132 10.18 1.28 4.79
N LEU A 133 9.77 2.23 5.65
CA LEU A 133 10.27 2.32 7.02
C LEU A 133 9.99 1.05 7.80
N GLY A 134 8.79 0.48 7.65
CA GLY A 134 8.43 -0.80 8.27
C GLY A 134 9.40 -1.92 7.91
N THR A 135 9.77 -2.06 6.63
CA THR A 135 10.69 -3.11 6.18
C THR A 135 12.15 -2.87 6.56
N ARG A 136 12.54 -1.62 6.82
CA ARG A 136 13.92 -1.25 7.15
C ARG A 136 14.21 -1.27 8.64
N TRP A 137 13.18 -1.08 9.47
CA TRP A 137 13.34 -0.92 10.91
C TRP A 137 12.83 -2.11 11.72
N PHE A 138 11.99 -2.99 11.12
CA PHE A 138 11.40 -4.13 11.83
C PHE A 138 11.74 -5.45 11.15
N PRO A 139 11.84 -6.55 11.94
CA PRO A 139 12.02 -7.89 11.39
C PRO A 139 10.95 -8.25 10.36
N ALA A 140 11.31 -9.02 9.34
CA ALA A 140 10.44 -9.38 8.22
C ALA A 140 9.07 -9.95 8.66
N ARG A 141 9.06 -10.75 9.75
CA ARG A 141 7.82 -11.32 10.33
C ARG A 141 6.82 -10.27 10.83
N ARG A 142 7.28 -9.06 11.18
CA ARG A 142 6.42 -7.94 11.62
C ARG A 142 5.93 -7.06 10.47
N GLY A 143 6.48 -7.23 9.26
CA GLY A 143 6.13 -6.45 8.07
C GLY A 143 4.62 -6.36 7.80
N PRO A 144 3.87 -7.48 7.78
CA PRO A 144 2.42 -7.47 7.59
C PRO A 144 1.68 -6.67 8.66
N LEU A 145 2.07 -6.81 9.93
CA LEU A 145 1.46 -6.06 11.04
C LEU A 145 1.72 -4.55 10.90
N MET A 146 2.94 -4.15 10.54
CA MET A 146 3.29 -2.73 10.34
C MET A 146 2.49 -2.13 9.17
N ALA A 147 2.28 -2.87 8.10
CA ALA A 147 1.45 -2.43 6.97
C ALA A 147 -0.03 -2.25 7.39
N GLN A 148 -0.58 -3.17 8.17
CA GLN A 148 -1.94 -3.08 8.68
C GLN A 148 -2.11 -1.91 9.67
N LEU A 149 -1.15 -1.72 10.57
CA LEU A 149 -1.16 -0.57 11.49
C LEU A 149 -1.09 0.76 10.73
N ALA A 150 -0.31 0.85 9.66
CA ALA A 150 -0.30 2.04 8.80
C ALA A 150 -1.69 2.28 8.18
N GLY A 151 -2.33 1.24 7.64
CA GLY A 151 -3.70 1.32 7.11
C GLY A 151 -4.71 1.79 8.17
N LEU A 152 -4.61 1.23 9.38
CA LEU A 152 -5.46 1.60 10.52
C LEU A 152 -5.34 3.08 10.88
N VAL A 153 -4.11 3.60 10.94
CA VAL A 153 -3.86 5.03 11.21
C VAL A 153 -4.41 5.90 10.08
N GLY A 154 -4.33 5.44 8.82
CA GLY A 154 -4.99 6.12 7.71
C GLY A 154 -6.51 6.24 7.92
N MET A 155 -7.17 5.16 8.35
CA MET A 155 -8.60 5.19 8.65
C MET A 155 -8.94 6.13 9.82
N ALA A 156 -8.10 6.17 10.86
CA ALA A 156 -8.25 7.13 11.95
C ALA A 156 -8.13 8.59 11.46
N GLY A 157 -7.24 8.87 10.50
CA GLY A 157 -7.10 10.17 9.86
C GLY A 157 -8.39 10.63 9.16
N ASN A 158 -9.06 9.71 8.48
CA ASN A 158 -10.38 9.95 7.87
C ASN A 158 -11.43 10.37 8.91
N LEU A 159 -11.47 9.65 10.03
CA LEU A 159 -12.39 9.94 11.12
C LEU A 159 -12.12 11.31 11.74
N VAL A 160 -10.85 11.64 11.99
CA VAL A 160 -10.45 12.95 12.53
C VAL A 160 -10.82 14.08 11.58
N SER A 161 -10.63 13.91 10.27
CA SER A 161 -11.09 14.89 9.28
C SER A 161 -12.57 15.20 9.45
N THR A 162 -13.41 14.18 9.60
CA THR A 162 -14.86 14.37 9.76
C THR A 162 -15.23 14.99 11.11
N LEU A 163 -14.65 14.51 12.21
CA LEU A 163 -15.04 14.91 13.56
C LEU A 163 -14.46 16.27 13.99
N VAL A 164 -13.32 16.66 13.44
CA VAL A 164 -12.63 17.90 13.85
C VAL A 164 -12.81 19.00 12.81
N LEU A 165 -12.58 18.70 11.51
CA LEU A 165 -12.59 19.75 10.50
C LEU A 165 -14.00 20.27 10.24
N ALA A 166 -15.05 19.43 10.26
CA ALA A 166 -16.43 19.88 10.04
C ALA A 166 -16.89 20.93 11.04
N PRO A 167 -16.81 20.71 12.36
CA PRO A 167 -17.17 21.74 13.35
C PRO A 167 -16.34 23.02 13.22
N VAL A 168 -15.03 22.91 12.96
CA VAL A 168 -14.16 24.07 12.77
C VAL A 168 -14.56 24.87 11.53
N LEU A 169 -14.89 24.18 10.43
CA LEU A 169 -15.34 24.81 9.19
C LEU A 169 -16.64 25.58 9.37
N HIS A 170 -17.62 24.96 10.06
CA HIS A 170 -18.92 25.62 10.32
C HIS A 170 -18.82 26.76 11.35
N GLY A 171 -17.91 26.64 12.34
CA GLY A 171 -17.76 27.65 13.40
C GLY A 171 -16.86 28.83 13.04
N LEU A 172 -15.73 28.56 12.37
CA LEU A 172 -14.70 29.57 12.07
C LEU A 172 -14.60 29.93 10.58
N GLY A 173 -15.27 29.18 9.71
CA GLY A 173 -15.26 29.37 8.28
C GLY A 173 -14.09 28.74 7.55
N TRP A 174 -14.03 28.95 6.23
CA TRP A 174 -13.15 28.25 5.30
C TRP A 174 -11.64 28.45 5.58
N VAL A 175 -11.19 29.71 5.58
CA VAL A 175 -9.76 30.00 5.69
C VAL A 175 -9.17 29.53 7.03
N PRO A 176 -9.76 29.85 8.19
CA PRO A 176 -9.24 29.35 9.45
C PRO A 176 -9.24 27.83 9.57
N ALA A 177 -10.25 27.12 9.03
CA ALA A 177 -10.33 25.68 9.07
C ALA A 177 -9.21 25.01 8.25
N PHE A 178 -9.04 25.42 7.00
CA PHE A 178 -8.04 24.82 6.11
C PHE A 178 -6.62 25.30 6.38
N ALA A 179 -6.41 26.59 6.66
CA ALA A 179 -5.09 27.11 7.03
C ALA A 179 -4.66 26.63 8.43
N GLY A 180 -5.60 26.58 9.38
CA GLY A 180 -5.34 25.99 10.69
C GLY A 180 -4.97 24.51 10.60
N SER A 181 -5.64 23.72 9.74
CA SER A 181 -5.26 22.33 9.51
C SER A 181 -3.84 22.23 8.90
N ALA A 182 -3.43 23.15 8.01
CA ALA A 182 -2.08 23.15 7.43
C ALA A 182 -0.97 23.28 8.50
N VAL A 183 -1.25 23.88 9.66
CA VAL A 183 -0.31 23.91 10.79
C VAL A 183 0.07 22.50 11.26
N ALA A 184 -0.86 21.53 11.20
CA ALA A 184 -0.54 20.15 11.52
C ALA A 184 0.55 19.57 10.60
N GLY A 185 0.56 19.97 9.32
CA GLY A 185 1.62 19.61 8.38
C GLY A 185 2.98 20.17 8.78
N LEU A 186 3.03 21.41 9.25
CA LEU A 186 4.26 22.02 9.78
C LEU A 186 4.73 21.36 11.08
N VAL A 187 3.81 21.03 11.97
CA VAL A 187 4.11 20.34 13.24
C VAL A 187 4.76 18.97 12.99
N VAL A 188 4.25 18.16 12.06
CA VAL A 188 4.85 16.84 11.78
C VAL A 188 6.14 16.97 10.96
N LEU A 189 6.35 18.05 10.23
CA LEU A 189 7.59 18.30 9.47
C LEU A 189 8.81 18.45 10.38
N VAL A 190 8.66 19.05 11.56
CA VAL A 190 9.77 19.25 12.50
C VAL A 190 10.38 17.93 12.97
N PRO A 191 9.64 16.99 13.61
CA PRO A 191 10.22 15.71 14.01
C PRO A 191 10.67 14.86 12.81
N LEU A 192 10.02 14.97 11.65
CA LEU A 192 10.42 14.30 10.43
C LEU A 192 11.85 14.73 10.01
N VAL A 193 12.11 16.02 9.94
CA VAL A 193 13.43 16.53 9.51
C VAL A 193 14.51 16.25 10.56
N LEU A 194 14.20 16.41 11.84
CA LEU A 194 15.18 16.28 12.92
C LEU A 194 15.51 14.83 13.26
N PHE A 195 14.52 13.97 13.40
CA PHE A 195 14.71 12.66 14.03
C PHE A 195 14.55 11.46 13.09
N LEU A 196 13.85 11.59 11.93
CA LEU A 196 13.67 10.46 11.05
C LEU A 196 14.99 10.05 10.39
N ARG A 197 15.27 8.75 10.37
CA ARG A 197 16.42 8.12 9.69
C ARG A 197 15.93 6.99 8.81
N ASP A 198 16.58 6.79 7.67
CA ASP A 198 16.18 5.78 6.69
C ASP A 198 16.44 4.33 7.17
N HIS A 199 17.49 4.14 7.98
CA HIS A 199 17.93 2.82 8.45
C HIS A 199 18.46 2.90 9.89
N PRO A 200 18.49 1.76 10.61
CA PRO A 200 19.26 1.61 11.83
C PRO A 200 20.77 1.82 11.57
N GLU A 201 21.50 2.27 12.55
CA GLU A 201 22.96 2.38 12.49
C GLU A 201 23.58 0.99 12.22
N GLY A 202 24.56 0.95 11.34
CA GLY A 202 25.21 -0.31 10.91
C GLY A 202 24.45 -1.13 9.86
N HIS A 203 23.25 -0.74 9.46
CA HIS A 203 22.44 -1.43 8.44
C HIS A 203 22.29 -0.61 7.15
N GLU A 204 23.24 0.28 6.86
CA GLU A 204 23.21 1.09 5.65
C GLU A 204 23.47 0.21 4.43
N PRO A 205 22.53 0.11 3.46
CA PRO A 205 22.82 -0.61 2.23
C PRO A 205 23.93 0.11 1.45
N ALA A 206 24.83 -0.67 0.84
CA ALA A 206 25.84 -0.12 -0.07
C ALA A 206 25.14 0.75 -1.13
N ARG A 207 25.46 2.03 -1.14
CA ARG A 207 24.86 3.01 -2.04
C ARG A 207 25.36 2.72 -3.45
N ALA A 208 24.49 2.19 -4.31
CA ALA A 208 24.83 2.09 -5.72
C ALA A 208 25.05 3.50 -6.28
N ALA A 209 26.28 3.80 -6.69
CA ALA A 209 26.64 5.07 -7.29
C ALA A 209 25.81 5.29 -8.57
N PRO A 210 25.25 6.49 -8.80
CA PRO A 210 24.58 6.78 -10.07
C PRO A 210 25.63 6.84 -11.17
N THR A 211 25.75 5.79 -11.96
CA THR A 211 26.56 5.78 -13.18
C THR A 211 25.70 6.24 -14.34
N GLY A 212 25.91 7.46 -14.83
CA GLY A 212 25.34 7.93 -16.09
C GLY A 212 24.59 9.26 -15.99
N GLY A 213 24.83 10.16 -16.95
CA GLY A 213 24.11 11.42 -17.13
C GLY A 213 22.61 11.22 -17.44
N ALA A 214 21.86 12.28 -17.71
CA ALA A 214 20.38 12.29 -17.85
C ALA A 214 19.81 11.19 -18.78
N ARG A 215 20.52 10.83 -19.87
CA ARG A 215 20.13 9.72 -20.77
C ARG A 215 20.26 8.34 -20.09
N GLY A 216 21.26 8.15 -19.22
CA GLY A 216 21.41 6.94 -18.41
C GLY A 216 20.33 6.82 -17.32
N ALA A 217 19.86 7.93 -16.78
CA ALA A 217 18.81 7.93 -15.76
C ALA A 217 17.47 7.36 -16.27
N GLY A 218 17.04 7.74 -17.49
CA GLY A 218 15.79 7.23 -18.09
C GLY A 218 15.86 5.72 -18.38
N ALA A 219 16.99 5.25 -18.92
CA ALA A 219 17.23 3.83 -19.19
C ALA A 219 17.24 3.02 -17.88
N PHE A 220 17.84 3.55 -16.82
CA PHE A 220 17.85 2.93 -15.50
C PHE A 220 16.43 2.83 -14.91
N VAL A 221 15.64 3.91 -14.98
CA VAL A 221 14.23 3.90 -14.50
C VAL A 221 13.44 2.81 -15.21
N ARG A 222 13.49 2.80 -16.55
CA ARG A 222 12.81 1.80 -17.36
C ARG A 222 13.22 0.37 -16.98
N ARG A 223 14.52 0.15 -16.78
CA ARG A 223 15.06 -1.15 -16.36
C ARG A 223 14.55 -1.53 -14.97
N GLN A 224 14.58 -0.61 -14.01
CA GLN A 224 14.11 -0.87 -12.64
C GLN A 224 12.63 -1.24 -12.61
N ILE A 225 11.78 -0.55 -13.37
CA ILE A 225 10.35 -0.89 -13.52
C ILE A 225 10.19 -2.25 -14.19
N ALA A 226 10.91 -2.49 -15.30
CA ALA A 226 10.83 -3.74 -16.04
C ALA A 226 11.29 -4.94 -15.19
N ASP A 227 12.39 -4.79 -14.47
CA ASP A 227 12.92 -5.84 -13.60
C ASP A 227 11.99 -6.12 -12.41
N SER A 228 11.39 -5.08 -11.80
CA SER A 228 10.37 -5.26 -10.76
C SER A 228 9.11 -5.93 -11.30
N TRP A 229 8.69 -5.58 -12.52
CA TRP A 229 7.54 -6.21 -13.20
C TRP A 229 7.79 -7.67 -13.58
N ARG A 230 9.02 -8.03 -13.95
CA ARG A 230 9.39 -9.42 -14.27
C ARG A 230 9.28 -10.36 -13.09
N GLU A 231 9.39 -9.84 -11.87
CA GLU A 231 9.24 -10.65 -10.67
C GLU A 231 7.81 -11.15 -10.49
N PRO A 232 7.59 -12.48 -10.41
CA PRO A 232 6.26 -13.05 -10.25
C PRO A 232 5.54 -12.55 -8.99
N GLY A 233 6.30 -12.32 -7.90
CA GLY A 233 5.76 -11.78 -6.65
C GLY A 233 5.21 -10.36 -6.79
N THR A 234 5.84 -9.49 -7.60
CA THR A 234 5.32 -8.14 -7.87
C THR A 234 4.00 -8.20 -8.64
N ARG A 235 3.93 -9.03 -9.67
CA ARG A 235 2.68 -9.22 -10.44
C ARG A 235 1.57 -9.83 -9.61
N LEU A 236 1.89 -10.84 -8.81
CA LEU A 236 0.93 -11.43 -7.88
C LEU A 236 0.45 -10.38 -6.87
N GLY A 237 1.35 -9.59 -6.30
CA GLY A 237 1.03 -8.51 -5.39
C GLY A 237 0.09 -7.48 -5.99
N LEU A 238 0.35 -7.05 -7.23
CA LEU A 238 -0.55 -6.13 -7.96
C LEU A 238 -1.95 -6.72 -8.09
N TRP A 239 -2.07 -7.98 -8.54
CA TRP A 239 -3.38 -8.59 -8.76
C TRP A 239 -4.12 -8.90 -7.45
N VAL A 240 -3.43 -9.26 -6.38
CA VAL A 240 -4.04 -9.38 -5.04
C VAL A 240 -4.60 -8.03 -4.60
N HIS A 241 -3.79 -6.96 -4.70
CA HIS A 241 -4.22 -5.61 -4.30
C HIS A 241 -5.34 -5.09 -5.21
N PHE A 242 -5.25 -5.32 -6.52
CA PHE A 242 -6.29 -5.01 -7.50
C PHE A 242 -7.64 -5.61 -7.09
N THR A 243 -7.65 -6.93 -6.81
CA THR A 243 -8.90 -7.68 -6.62
C THR A 243 -9.55 -7.41 -5.27
N THR A 244 -8.76 -7.19 -4.22
CA THR A 244 -9.27 -7.12 -2.85
C THR A 244 -9.57 -5.70 -2.38
N GLN A 245 -8.92 -4.66 -2.92
CA GLN A 245 -9.11 -3.28 -2.43
C GLN A 245 -10.38 -2.61 -2.95
N PHE A 246 -10.66 -2.76 -4.24
CA PHE A 246 -11.63 -1.91 -4.93
C PHE A 246 -13.09 -2.06 -4.44
N PRO A 247 -13.61 -3.24 -4.00
CA PRO A 247 -15.01 -3.34 -3.63
C PRO A 247 -15.38 -2.42 -2.47
N ALA A 248 -14.56 -2.42 -1.40
CA ALA A 248 -14.78 -1.52 -0.27
C ALA A 248 -14.52 -0.06 -0.63
N MET A 249 -13.51 0.22 -1.48
CA MET A 249 -13.18 1.59 -1.87
C MET A 249 -14.27 2.22 -2.72
N VAL A 250 -14.82 1.51 -3.67
CA VAL A 250 -15.95 1.95 -4.50
C VAL A 250 -17.17 2.24 -3.65
N PHE A 251 -17.47 1.34 -2.71
CA PHE A 251 -18.58 1.49 -1.79
C PHE A 251 -18.42 2.70 -0.85
N LEU A 252 -17.26 2.82 -0.19
CA LEU A 252 -17.03 3.89 0.77
C LEU A 252 -16.82 5.27 0.13
N LEU A 253 -16.23 5.31 -1.07
CA LEU A 253 -15.85 6.59 -1.68
C LEU A 253 -17.02 7.30 -2.37
N LEU A 254 -17.91 6.55 -3.05
CA LEU A 254 -18.94 7.17 -3.88
C LEU A 254 -20.28 6.42 -3.85
N TRP A 255 -20.29 5.13 -4.19
CA TRP A 255 -21.54 4.44 -4.55
C TRP A 255 -22.27 3.77 -3.39
N GLY A 256 -21.68 3.66 -2.20
CA GLY A 256 -22.33 2.99 -1.06
C GLY A 256 -23.51 3.76 -0.51
N MET A 257 -23.40 5.08 -0.35
CA MET A 257 -24.50 5.91 0.15
C MET A 257 -25.69 5.93 -0.83
N PRO A 258 -25.52 6.23 -2.13
CA PRO A 258 -26.59 6.12 -3.11
C PRO A 258 -27.21 4.73 -3.16
N PHE A 259 -26.41 3.67 -3.20
CA PHE A 259 -26.91 2.29 -3.19
C PHE A 259 -27.82 1.99 -1.97
N LEU A 260 -27.36 2.37 -0.77
CA LEU A 260 -28.11 2.09 0.46
C LEU A 260 -29.40 2.94 0.55
N VAL A 261 -29.37 4.18 0.11
CA VAL A 261 -30.52 5.10 0.21
C VAL A 261 -31.49 4.88 -0.95
N GLU A 262 -31.01 4.90 -2.19
CA GLU A 262 -31.86 4.90 -3.38
C GLU A 262 -32.28 3.49 -3.78
N ALA A 263 -31.33 2.53 -3.85
CA ALA A 263 -31.64 1.17 -4.24
C ALA A 263 -32.26 0.35 -3.09
N GLN A 264 -31.75 0.50 -1.86
CA GLN A 264 -32.24 -0.29 -0.70
C GLN A 264 -33.32 0.41 0.10
N GLY A 265 -33.61 1.70 -0.18
CA GLY A 265 -34.66 2.49 0.48
C GLY A 265 -34.39 2.78 1.96
N LEU A 266 -33.13 2.81 2.38
CA LEU A 266 -32.75 3.08 3.76
C LEU A 266 -32.72 4.58 4.06
N SER A 267 -32.95 4.94 5.32
CA SER A 267 -32.72 6.31 5.77
C SER A 267 -31.22 6.66 5.68
N ARG A 268 -30.89 7.94 5.46
CA ARG A 268 -29.50 8.41 5.44
C ARG A 268 -28.74 8.07 6.72
N THR A 269 -29.43 8.10 7.87
CA THR A 269 -28.85 7.74 9.16
C THR A 269 -28.46 6.26 9.20
N THR A 270 -29.36 5.35 8.77
CA THR A 270 -29.10 3.92 8.71
C THR A 270 -27.98 3.59 7.71
N ALA A 271 -28.00 4.22 6.53
CA ALA A 271 -26.95 4.07 5.53
C ALA A 271 -25.58 4.53 6.07
N GLY A 272 -25.54 5.69 6.75
CA GLY A 272 -24.33 6.18 7.42
C GLY A 272 -23.81 5.24 8.50
N ALA A 273 -24.69 4.63 9.29
CA ALA A 273 -24.32 3.62 10.29
C ALA A 273 -23.70 2.37 9.63
N LEU A 274 -24.27 1.89 8.52
CA LEU A 274 -23.70 0.76 7.77
C LEU A 274 -22.33 1.09 7.16
N MET A 275 -22.14 2.29 6.63
CA MET A 275 -20.83 2.72 6.13
C MET A 275 -19.81 2.83 7.27
N THR A 276 -20.23 3.32 8.44
CA THR A 276 -19.38 3.33 9.65
C THR A 276 -19.01 1.90 10.07
N LEU A 277 -19.92 0.94 9.93
CA LEU A 277 -19.66 -0.47 10.23
C LEU A 277 -18.58 -1.04 9.30
N VAL A 278 -18.56 -0.68 8.01
CA VAL A 278 -17.44 -1.07 7.10
C VAL A 278 -16.10 -0.58 7.64
N VAL A 279 -16.03 0.68 8.07
CA VAL A 279 -14.79 1.27 8.60
C VAL A 279 -14.38 0.59 9.92
N ALA A 280 -15.31 0.39 10.84
CA ALA A 280 -15.05 -0.27 12.12
C ALA A 280 -14.58 -1.72 11.92
N SER A 281 -15.21 -2.46 11.00
CA SER A 281 -14.81 -3.82 10.62
C SER A 281 -13.42 -3.84 10.00
N ASN A 282 -13.08 -2.87 9.14
CA ASN A 282 -11.74 -2.74 8.56
C ASN A 282 -10.68 -2.58 9.66
N MET A 283 -10.95 -1.77 10.68
CA MET A 283 -10.06 -1.59 11.82
C MET A 283 -9.85 -2.89 12.61
N GLY A 284 -10.93 -3.60 12.93
CA GLY A 284 -10.86 -4.87 13.67
C GLY A 284 -10.14 -5.98 12.89
N PHE A 285 -10.54 -6.19 11.65
CA PHE A 285 -9.92 -7.22 10.79
C PHE A 285 -8.49 -6.89 10.39
N GLY A 286 -8.10 -5.60 10.34
CA GLY A 286 -6.73 -5.19 10.04
C GLY A 286 -5.73 -5.82 10.98
N LEU A 287 -5.97 -5.77 12.28
CA LEU A 287 -5.11 -6.39 13.29
C LEU A 287 -5.07 -7.91 13.16
N LEU A 288 -6.23 -8.54 12.94
CA LEU A 288 -6.35 -9.98 12.78
C LEU A 288 -5.57 -10.48 11.55
N TYR A 289 -5.74 -9.83 10.39
CA TYR A 289 -5.05 -10.18 9.14
C TYR A 289 -3.53 -9.99 9.28
N GLY A 290 -3.10 -8.87 9.88
CA GLY A 290 -1.69 -8.60 10.10
C GLY A 290 -1.01 -9.65 10.98
N GLN A 291 -1.67 -10.10 12.05
CA GLN A 291 -1.16 -11.16 12.91
C GLN A 291 -1.17 -12.52 12.24
N LEU A 292 -2.27 -12.88 11.54
CA LEU A 292 -2.41 -14.18 10.90
C LEU A 292 -1.38 -14.37 9.79
N VAL A 293 -1.22 -13.38 8.92
CA VAL A 293 -0.21 -13.39 7.83
C VAL A 293 1.20 -13.35 8.39
N GLY A 294 1.45 -12.57 9.45
CA GLY A 294 2.76 -12.52 10.11
C GLY A 294 3.17 -13.85 10.76
N ARG A 295 2.21 -14.61 11.28
CA ARG A 295 2.46 -15.93 11.89
C ARG A 295 2.54 -17.06 10.87
N ARG A 296 1.73 -17.03 9.81
CA ARG A 296 1.60 -18.10 8.82
C ARG A 296 1.58 -17.51 7.41
N GLN A 297 2.74 -17.36 6.80
CA GLN A 297 2.84 -16.83 5.43
C GLN A 297 2.05 -17.65 4.40
N ALA A 298 1.87 -18.96 4.61
CA ALA A 298 1.06 -19.80 3.76
C ALA A 298 -0.42 -19.39 3.71
N SER A 299 -0.93 -18.63 4.70
CA SER A 299 -2.31 -18.15 4.73
C SER A 299 -2.60 -16.98 3.78
N ARG A 300 -1.59 -16.34 3.19
CA ARG A 300 -1.73 -15.15 2.35
C ARG A 300 -2.72 -15.33 1.19
N ILE A 301 -2.50 -16.36 0.35
CA ILE A 301 -3.35 -16.60 -0.83
C ILE A 301 -4.74 -17.12 -0.41
N PRO A 302 -4.88 -18.13 0.46
CA PRO A 302 -6.19 -18.54 0.94
C PRO A 302 -7.01 -17.39 1.50
N LEU A 303 -6.40 -16.55 2.34
CA LEU A 303 -7.08 -15.43 2.98
C LEU A 303 -7.57 -14.39 1.97
N ALA A 304 -6.74 -14.01 0.99
CA ALA A 304 -7.13 -13.10 -0.07
C ALA A 304 -8.28 -13.69 -0.93
N LEU A 305 -8.17 -14.95 -1.36
CA LEU A 305 -9.20 -15.59 -2.18
C LEU A 305 -10.51 -15.82 -1.42
N THR A 306 -10.44 -16.17 -0.13
CA THR A 306 -11.64 -16.29 0.72
C THR A 306 -12.34 -14.94 0.86
N THR A 307 -11.58 -13.85 1.08
CA THR A 307 -12.16 -12.49 1.13
C THR A 307 -12.94 -12.19 -0.16
N VAL A 308 -12.32 -12.42 -1.32
CA VAL A 308 -12.98 -12.17 -2.62
C VAL A 308 -14.21 -13.06 -2.78
N ALA A 309 -14.09 -14.36 -2.51
CA ALA A 309 -15.20 -15.30 -2.66
C ALA A 309 -16.40 -14.95 -1.77
N VAL A 310 -16.15 -14.62 -0.50
CA VAL A 310 -17.21 -14.23 0.45
C VAL A 310 -17.84 -12.90 0.04
N THR A 311 -17.02 -11.91 -0.37
CA THR A 311 -17.52 -10.61 -0.85
C THR A 311 -18.38 -10.77 -2.09
N ALA A 312 -17.92 -11.54 -3.09
CA ALA A 312 -18.69 -11.82 -4.31
C ALA A 312 -20.00 -12.55 -4.01
N THR A 313 -19.97 -13.55 -3.12
CA THR A 313 -21.18 -14.31 -2.74
C THR A 313 -22.21 -13.40 -2.08
N LEU A 314 -21.78 -12.53 -1.16
CA LEU A 314 -22.69 -11.60 -0.47
C LEU A 314 -23.23 -10.53 -1.41
N TRP A 315 -22.39 -9.96 -2.29
CA TRP A 315 -22.88 -9.07 -3.35
C TRP A 315 -23.89 -9.77 -4.25
N GLY A 316 -23.58 -11.00 -4.69
CA GLY A 316 -24.53 -11.79 -5.49
C GLY A 316 -25.86 -12.00 -4.78
N ALA A 317 -25.85 -12.36 -3.49
CA ALA A 317 -27.05 -12.54 -2.68
C ALA A 317 -27.84 -11.21 -2.51
N VAL A 318 -27.17 -10.09 -2.30
CA VAL A 318 -27.80 -8.76 -2.20
C VAL A 318 -28.45 -8.37 -3.53
N LEU A 319 -27.74 -8.50 -4.64
CA LEU A 319 -28.25 -8.13 -5.98
C LEU A 319 -29.34 -9.09 -6.47
N ALA A 320 -29.36 -10.35 -6.02
CA ALA A 320 -30.38 -11.33 -6.34
C ALA A 320 -31.60 -11.29 -5.40
N SER A 321 -31.61 -10.41 -4.40
CA SER A 321 -32.70 -10.35 -3.41
C SER A 321 -34.04 -10.01 -4.07
N PRO A 322 -35.14 -10.70 -3.73
CA PRO A 322 -36.46 -10.42 -4.29
C PRO A 322 -36.96 -9.01 -3.94
N GLY A 323 -37.68 -8.37 -4.86
CA GLY A 323 -38.29 -7.04 -4.61
C GLY A 323 -37.30 -5.88 -4.54
N ASP A 324 -36.09 -6.04 -5.11
CA ASP A 324 -35.02 -5.04 -5.21
C ASP A 324 -34.42 -4.57 -3.87
N ARG A 325 -34.85 -5.14 -2.75
CA ARG A 325 -34.37 -4.80 -1.41
C ARG A 325 -33.87 -6.03 -0.69
N ALA A 326 -32.61 -5.98 -0.29
CA ALA A 326 -32.01 -7.05 0.51
C ALA A 326 -32.45 -6.93 1.99
N PRO A 327 -32.62 -8.04 2.70
CA PRO A 327 -32.91 -7.98 4.13
C PRO A 327 -31.76 -7.34 4.92
N MET A 328 -32.07 -6.64 5.99
CA MET A 328 -31.10 -5.85 6.77
C MET A 328 -29.91 -6.68 7.25
N TRP A 329 -30.14 -7.93 7.70
CA TRP A 329 -29.05 -8.81 8.15
C TRP A 329 -28.02 -9.07 7.03
N LEU A 330 -28.47 -9.16 5.77
CA LEU A 330 -27.60 -9.40 4.63
C LEU A 330 -26.76 -8.14 4.30
N LEU A 331 -27.37 -6.95 4.38
CA LEU A 331 -26.66 -5.67 4.22
C LEU A 331 -25.62 -5.46 5.34
N VAL A 332 -25.98 -5.78 6.58
CA VAL A 332 -25.05 -5.72 7.73
C VAL A 332 -23.88 -6.67 7.50
N THR A 333 -24.15 -7.92 7.09
CA THR A 333 -23.10 -8.92 6.82
C THR A 333 -22.21 -8.48 5.67
N LEU A 334 -22.78 -7.94 4.58
CA LEU A 334 -22.00 -7.38 3.47
C LEU A 334 -21.09 -6.25 3.96
N CYS A 335 -21.57 -5.32 4.76
CA CYS A 335 -20.77 -4.21 5.28
C CYS A 335 -19.63 -4.69 6.19
N VAL A 336 -19.87 -5.70 7.04
CA VAL A 336 -18.82 -6.32 7.87
C VAL A 336 -17.74 -6.96 6.99
N VAL A 337 -18.16 -7.70 5.96
CA VAL A 337 -17.22 -8.39 5.06
C VAL A 337 -16.47 -7.41 4.14
N LEU A 338 -17.12 -6.36 3.64
CA LEU A 338 -16.44 -5.28 2.92
C LEU A 338 -15.30 -4.67 3.74
N GLY A 339 -15.45 -4.60 5.07
CA GLY A 339 -14.37 -4.18 5.96
C GLY A 339 -13.12 -5.07 5.90
N THR A 340 -13.21 -6.33 5.45
CA THR A 340 -12.02 -7.21 5.27
C THR A 340 -11.23 -6.91 4.01
N CYS A 341 -11.79 -6.20 3.05
CA CYS A 341 -11.17 -5.93 1.75
C CYS A 341 -9.87 -5.10 1.87
N GLY A 342 -9.86 -4.07 2.72
CA GLY A 342 -8.67 -3.27 2.99
C GLY A 342 -7.51 -4.10 3.57
N PRO A 343 -7.72 -4.80 4.69
CA PRO A 343 -6.73 -5.73 5.24
C PRO A 343 -6.22 -6.78 4.24
N ALA A 344 -7.12 -7.39 3.46
CA ALA A 344 -6.75 -8.36 2.45
C ALA A 344 -5.85 -7.76 1.36
N SER A 345 -6.09 -6.50 0.98
CA SER A 345 -5.31 -5.81 -0.04
C SER A 345 -3.85 -5.61 0.35
N MET A 346 -3.58 -5.44 1.65
CA MET A 346 -2.21 -5.30 2.16
C MET A 346 -1.35 -6.54 1.92
N ILE A 347 -1.96 -7.72 1.79
CA ILE A 347 -1.27 -8.98 1.45
C ILE A 347 -0.52 -8.85 0.11
N GLY A 348 -1.00 -8.02 -0.81
CA GLY A 348 -0.32 -7.75 -2.07
C GLY A 348 1.12 -7.26 -1.89
N PHE A 349 1.35 -6.40 -0.90
CA PHE A 349 2.68 -5.90 -0.58
C PHE A 349 3.60 -6.97 0.04
N ASP A 350 3.03 -7.96 0.72
CA ASP A 350 3.78 -9.06 1.32
C ASP A 350 4.27 -10.08 0.28
N PHE A 351 3.75 -10.04 -0.96
CA PHE A 351 4.31 -10.75 -2.11
C PHE A 351 5.34 -9.89 -2.87
N ALA A 352 5.04 -8.62 -3.09
CA ALA A 352 5.86 -7.76 -3.94
C ALA A 352 7.21 -7.39 -3.30
N ARG A 353 7.19 -7.03 -2.02
CA ARG A 353 8.41 -6.56 -1.33
C ARG A 353 9.49 -7.63 -1.21
N PRO A 354 9.23 -8.84 -0.68
CA PRO A 354 10.25 -9.88 -0.56
C PRO A 354 10.72 -10.42 -1.93
N ALA A 355 9.89 -10.28 -2.96
CA ALA A 355 10.25 -10.69 -4.32
C ALA A 355 11.29 -9.77 -4.98
N ASN A 356 11.57 -8.61 -4.40
CA ASN A 356 12.50 -7.64 -4.94
C ASN A 356 13.65 -7.36 -3.96
N PRO A 357 14.87 -7.11 -4.48
CA PRO A 357 15.96 -6.65 -3.64
C PRO A 357 15.61 -5.29 -3.01
N ALA A 358 16.30 -4.97 -1.93
CA ALA A 358 16.05 -3.79 -1.12
C ALA A 358 15.98 -2.47 -1.93
N GLU A 359 16.75 -2.36 -2.99
CA GLU A 359 16.87 -1.17 -3.87
C GLU A 359 15.66 -0.99 -4.79
N ARG A 360 14.78 -2.00 -4.91
CA ARG A 360 13.60 -1.99 -5.79
C ARG A 360 12.28 -2.21 -5.06
N GLN A 361 12.28 -2.34 -3.73
CA GLN A 361 11.06 -2.59 -2.96
C GLN A 361 10.06 -1.45 -3.03
N GLY A 362 10.52 -0.20 -3.11
CA GLY A 362 9.66 0.96 -3.30
C GLY A 362 8.95 0.93 -4.65
N THR A 363 9.71 0.65 -5.72
CA THR A 363 9.15 0.50 -7.07
C THR A 363 8.12 -0.64 -7.14
N ALA A 364 8.43 -1.80 -6.55
CA ALA A 364 7.52 -2.93 -6.48
C ALA A 364 6.24 -2.60 -5.67
N SER A 365 6.38 -1.87 -4.57
CA SER A 365 5.24 -1.39 -3.77
C SER A 365 4.38 -0.39 -4.55
N GLY A 366 5.00 0.52 -5.32
CA GLY A 366 4.29 1.45 -6.19
C GLY A 366 3.47 0.74 -7.27
N ILE A 367 4.07 -0.25 -7.94
CA ILE A 367 3.37 -1.09 -8.93
C ILE A 367 2.18 -1.81 -8.28
N THR A 368 2.38 -2.39 -7.10
CA THR A 368 1.32 -3.09 -6.35
C THR A 368 0.17 -2.14 -6.01
N ASN A 369 0.48 -0.98 -5.45
CA ASN A 369 -0.52 -0.01 -5.01
C ASN A 369 -1.34 0.55 -6.18
N MET A 370 -0.71 0.78 -7.33
CA MET A 370 -1.39 1.23 -8.54
C MET A 370 -2.50 0.26 -8.98
N GLY A 371 -2.33 -1.05 -8.76
CA GLY A 371 -3.34 -2.06 -9.10
C GLY A 371 -4.69 -1.79 -8.46
N GLY A 372 -4.74 -1.55 -7.15
CA GLY A 372 -6.00 -1.30 -6.44
C GLY A 372 -6.67 0.00 -6.86
N PHE A 373 -5.90 1.06 -7.11
CA PHE A 373 -6.46 2.33 -7.62
C PHE A 373 -7.01 2.19 -9.03
N LEU A 374 -6.33 1.45 -9.91
CA LEU A 374 -6.80 1.18 -11.27
C LEU A 374 -8.15 0.45 -11.24
N ALA A 375 -8.27 -0.60 -10.42
CA ALA A 375 -9.53 -1.32 -10.26
C ALA A 375 -10.64 -0.41 -9.71
N SER A 376 -10.33 0.39 -8.68
CA SER A 376 -11.29 1.30 -8.06
C SER A 376 -11.80 2.35 -9.05
N MET A 377 -10.90 3.00 -9.79
CA MET A 377 -11.27 4.01 -10.79
C MET A 377 -12.11 3.41 -11.92
N THR A 378 -11.70 2.24 -12.41
CA THR A 378 -12.44 1.54 -13.47
C THR A 378 -13.85 1.17 -13.00
N THR A 379 -14.00 0.66 -11.77
CA THR A 379 -15.32 0.29 -11.24
C THR A 379 -16.17 1.51 -10.91
N LEU A 380 -15.58 2.58 -10.35
CA LEU A 380 -16.31 3.83 -10.08
C LEU A 380 -16.93 4.39 -11.38
N LEU A 381 -16.15 4.40 -12.45
CA LEU A 381 -16.62 4.84 -13.76
C LEU A 381 -17.63 3.88 -14.36
N ALA A 382 -17.38 2.57 -14.32
CA ALA A 382 -18.27 1.57 -14.86
C ALA A 382 -19.66 1.60 -14.20
N VAL A 383 -19.71 1.70 -12.87
CA VAL A 383 -20.98 1.82 -12.13
C VAL A 383 -21.74 3.09 -12.56
N GLY A 384 -21.07 4.25 -12.66
CA GLY A 384 -21.71 5.49 -13.11
C GLY A 384 -22.27 5.39 -14.51
N VAL A 385 -21.47 4.91 -15.48
CA VAL A 385 -21.90 4.74 -16.88
C VAL A 385 -23.06 3.76 -17.01
N LEU A 386 -23.03 2.66 -16.22
CA LEU A 386 -24.11 1.67 -16.25
C LEU A 386 -25.40 2.21 -15.60
N LEU A 387 -25.31 3.03 -14.54
CA LEU A 387 -26.49 3.69 -13.96
C LEU A 387 -27.13 4.63 -15.00
N ASP A 388 -26.35 5.51 -15.63
CA ASP A 388 -26.83 6.40 -16.68
C ASP A 388 -27.49 5.64 -17.86
N ALA A 389 -26.86 4.53 -18.28
CA ALA A 389 -27.33 3.76 -19.42
C ALA A 389 -28.57 2.90 -19.12
N THR A 390 -28.82 2.55 -17.85
CA THR A 390 -29.88 1.60 -17.47
C THR A 390 -31.02 2.23 -16.62
N GLY A 391 -31.05 3.56 -16.51
CA GLY A 391 -32.04 4.28 -15.71
C GLY A 391 -31.99 3.92 -14.25
N ASP A 392 -30.82 4.12 -13.63
CA ASP A 392 -30.54 3.89 -12.22
C ASP A 392 -30.69 2.44 -11.75
N ASN A 393 -30.44 1.47 -12.62
CA ASN A 393 -30.48 0.06 -12.25
C ASN A 393 -29.20 -0.35 -11.50
N TYR A 394 -29.23 -0.24 -10.19
CA TYR A 394 -28.10 -0.58 -9.32
C TYR A 394 -27.67 -2.06 -9.40
N ARG A 395 -28.59 -3.00 -9.74
CA ARG A 395 -28.24 -4.42 -9.93
C ARG A 395 -27.29 -4.61 -11.10
N ILE A 396 -27.61 -3.99 -12.23
CA ILE A 396 -26.76 -4.05 -13.42
C ILE A 396 -25.46 -3.32 -13.16
N ALA A 397 -25.50 -2.14 -12.59
CA ALA A 397 -24.33 -1.31 -12.33
C ALA A 397 -23.31 -2.02 -11.43
N PHE A 398 -23.74 -2.57 -10.29
CA PHE A 398 -22.86 -3.29 -9.37
C PHE A 398 -22.45 -4.68 -9.86
N SER A 399 -23.11 -5.26 -10.88
CA SER A 399 -22.63 -6.51 -11.51
C SER A 399 -21.24 -6.35 -12.16
N SER A 400 -20.83 -5.11 -12.49
CA SER A 400 -19.48 -4.80 -12.97
C SER A 400 -18.38 -5.21 -12.00
N VAL A 401 -18.67 -5.26 -10.69
CA VAL A 401 -17.73 -5.71 -9.64
C VAL A 401 -17.26 -7.14 -9.91
N PHE A 402 -18.17 -8.05 -10.30
CA PHE A 402 -17.83 -9.45 -10.55
C PHE A 402 -16.87 -9.63 -11.73
N VAL A 403 -16.94 -8.77 -12.75
CA VAL A 403 -16.05 -8.85 -13.91
C VAL A 403 -14.60 -8.61 -13.50
N LEU A 404 -14.36 -7.58 -12.69
CA LEU A 404 -13.01 -7.26 -12.23
C LEU A 404 -12.51 -8.25 -11.16
N GLU A 405 -13.40 -8.75 -10.29
CA GLU A 405 -13.05 -9.80 -9.33
C GLU A 405 -12.67 -11.09 -10.07
N ALA A 406 -13.45 -11.53 -11.07
CA ALA A 406 -13.15 -12.73 -11.87
C ALA A 406 -11.82 -12.59 -12.62
N LEU A 407 -11.56 -11.42 -13.24
CA LEU A 407 -10.28 -11.13 -13.89
C LEU A 407 -9.13 -11.23 -12.89
N GLY A 408 -9.28 -10.61 -11.73
CA GLY A 408 -8.24 -10.59 -10.69
C GLY A 408 -7.98 -12.00 -10.14
N VAL A 409 -9.02 -12.77 -9.82
CA VAL A 409 -8.91 -14.16 -9.35
C VAL A 409 -8.19 -15.02 -10.39
N ALA A 410 -8.58 -14.92 -11.66
CA ALA A 410 -7.93 -15.66 -12.75
C ALA A 410 -6.41 -15.39 -12.81
N GLN A 411 -6.01 -14.11 -12.66
CA GLN A 411 -4.61 -13.73 -12.66
C GLN A 411 -3.87 -14.18 -11.38
N ILE A 412 -4.51 -14.11 -10.21
CA ILE A 412 -3.95 -14.64 -8.96
C ILE A 412 -3.68 -16.13 -9.10
N LEU A 413 -4.65 -16.91 -9.57
CA LEU A 413 -4.52 -18.36 -9.76
C LEU A 413 -3.42 -18.71 -10.77
N ARG A 414 -3.31 -17.94 -11.87
CA ARG A 414 -2.26 -18.11 -12.89
C ARG A 414 -0.85 -17.83 -12.34
N LEU A 415 -0.70 -16.80 -11.49
CA LEU A 415 0.61 -16.33 -11.04
C LEU A 415 1.09 -17.02 -9.75
N ARG A 416 0.18 -17.51 -8.90
CA ARG A 416 0.50 -18.06 -7.57
C ARG A 416 1.58 -19.16 -7.60
N GLY A 417 1.48 -20.09 -8.55
CA GLY A 417 2.45 -21.20 -8.65
C GLY A 417 3.87 -20.69 -8.92
N ARG A 418 4.02 -19.77 -9.86
CA ARG A 418 5.32 -19.18 -10.24
C ARG A 418 5.91 -18.33 -9.12
N ALA A 419 5.07 -17.56 -8.43
CA ALA A 419 5.51 -16.70 -7.33
C ALA A 419 5.99 -17.53 -6.13
N LEU A 420 5.24 -18.56 -5.74
CA LEU A 420 5.60 -19.45 -4.63
C LEU A 420 6.82 -20.32 -4.95
N ALA A 421 6.98 -20.80 -6.20
CA ALA A 421 8.17 -21.52 -6.61
C ALA A 421 9.42 -20.63 -6.49
N ARG A 422 9.35 -19.40 -6.98
CA ARG A 422 10.45 -18.43 -6.90
C ARG A 422 10.78 -18.02 -5.47
N GLU A 423 9.77 -17.94 -4.60
CA GLU A 423 9.97 -17.67 -3.17
C GLU A 423 10.71 -18.82 -2.47
N ARG A 424 10.37 -20.08 -2.78
CA ARG A 424 11.05 -21.28 -2.27
C ARG A 424 12.52 -21.35 -2.75
N GLU A 425 12.79 -21.07 -4.01
CA GLU A 425 14.14 -21.02 -4.56
C GLU A 425 15.03 -20.01 -3.82
N ARG A 426 14.48 -18.86 -3.43
CA ARG A 426 15.21 -17.83 -2.65
C ARG A 426 15.42 -18.20 -1.19
N GLY A 427 14.52 -18.97 -0.61
CA GLY A 427 14.62 -19.46 0.77
C GLY A 427 15.42 -20.75 0.94
N ALA A 428 15.75 -21.44 -0.18
CA ALA A 428 16.58 -22.61 -0.13
C ALA A 428 18.04 -22.21 0.22
N PRO A 429 18.70 -22.89 1.17
CA PRO A 429 20.13 -22.68 1.40
C PRO A 429 20.87 -22.88 0.07
N ALA A 430 21.79 -21.97 -0.25
CA ALA A 430 22.62 -22.10 -1.45
C ALA A 430 23.25 -23.49 -1.44
N ALA A 431 22.95 -24.30 -2.48
CA ALA A 431 23.57 -25.58 -2.64
C ALA A 431 25.09 -25.33 -2.61
N GLN A 432 25.78 -25.92 -1.62
CA GLN A 432 27.24 -25.90 -1.62
C GLN A 432 27.68 -26.44 -2.98
N PRO A 433 28.61 -25.75 -3.68
CA PRO A 433 29.19 -26.33 -4.89
C PRO A 433 29.70 -27.72 -4.50
N GLN A 434 29.13 -28.76 -5.09
CA GLN A 434 29.71 -30.09 -4.98
C GLN A 434 31.17 -29.95 -5.43
N ALA A 435 32.08 -30.18 -4.49
CA ALA A 435 33.51 -30.31 -4.83
C ALA A 435 33.57 -31.40 -5.91
N VAL A 436 33.85 -30.97 -7.14
CA VAL A 436 34.15 -31.87 -8.21
C VAL A 436 35.38 -32.64 -7.73
N ALA A 437 35.16 -33.90 -7.34
CA ALA A 437 36.25 -34.81 -7.04
C ALA A 437 37.09 -34.94 -8.34
N VAL A 438 38.16 -34.19 -8.37
CA VAL A 438 39.18 -34.35 -9.42
C VAL A 438 39.76 -35.75 -9.21
N ALA A 439 39.33 -36.68 -10.04
CA ALA A 439 39.92 -38.01 -10.11
C ALA A 439 41.42 -37.82 -10.34
N GLY A 440 42.20 -37.98 -9.29
CA GLY A 440 43.65 -37.90 -9.35
C GLY A 440 44.18 -38.99 -10.26
N SER A 441 44.85 -38.59 -11.31
CA SER A 441 45.71 -39.41 -12.13
C SER A 441 46.74 -40.13 -11.28
N ALA A 442 46.75 -41.44 -11.34
CA ALA A 442 47.77 -42.30 -10.74
C ALA A 442 49.15 -41.94 -11.32
N GLY A 443 50.03 -41.41 -10.52
CA GLY A 443 51.44 -41.28 -10.81
C GLY A 443 52.22 -42.46 -10.23
N PRO A 444 53.33 -42.91 -10.82
CA PRO A 444 53.95 -44.21 -10.61
C PRO A 444 54.67 -44.32 -9.25
N ALA A 445 54.68 -45.55 -8.74
CA ALA A 445 55.36 -45.96 -7.56
C ALA A 445 56.87 -45.70 -7.59
N SER A 446 57.42 -45.20 -6.51
CA SER A 446 58.90 -45.15 -6.28
C SER A 446 59.26 -45.96 -5.05
N PRO A 447 60.44 -46.62 -5.04
CA PRO A 447 60.65 -47.82 -4.25
C PRO A 447 61.09 -47.57 -2.81
N ALA A 448 60.90 -48.65 -2.03
CA ALA A 448 61.23 -48.78 -0.62
C ALA A 448 62.72 -48.52 -0.28
N SER A 449 62.96 -47.90 0.86
CA SER A 449 64.31 -47.89 1.50
C SER A 449 64.10 -48.22 3.01
N PRO A 450 65.16 -48.88 3.58
CA PRO A 450 64.91 -49.90 4.64
C PRO A 450 64.90 -49.38 6.07
N ALA A 451 64.46 -50.26 6.89
CA ALA A 451 64.39 -50.15 8.36
C ALA A 451 65.75 -49.99 9.02
N SER A 452 65.78 -49.26 10.09
CA SER A 452 66.85 -49.39 11.13
C SER A 452 66.26 -49.11 12.54
N PRO A 453 66.92 -49.62 13.57
CA PRO A 453 66.23 -50.41 14.58
C PRO A 453 66.06 -49.71 15.95
N THR A 454 65.22 -50.30 16.64
CA THR A 454 64.97 -50.40 18.09
C THR A 454 65.96 -49.86 19.11
N SER A 455 65.39 -49.30 20.13
CA SER A 455 65.60 -49.56 21.57
C SER A 455 66.38 -48.54 22.40
N PRO A 456 66.34 -48.60 23.75
CA PRO A 456 65.17 -48.61 24.62
C PRO A 456 65.29 -47.62 25.83
N ALA A 457 64.22 -47.60 26.60
CA ALA A 457 64.12 -47.45 28.05
C ALA A 457 64.83 -46.35 28.83
N GLY A 458 64.10 -45.83 29.76
CA GLY A 458 64.66 -45.51 31.05
C GLY A 458 64.19 -44.20 31.70
N VAL A 459 63.41 -44.41 32.73
CA VAL A 459 63.11 -43.67 33.96
C VAL A 459 62.03 -42.65 33.86
#